data_b1e530ea3d047b44e251c3a78a319d09
#
_entry.id   b1e530ea3d047b44e251c3a78a319d09
#
_cell.length_a   1.000
_cell.length_b   1.000
_cell.length_c   1.000
_cell.angle_alpha   90.00
_cell.angle_beta   90.00
_cell.angle_gamma   90.00
#
_symmetry.space_group_name_H-M   'P 1'
#
loop_
_entity.id
_entity.type
_entity.pdbx_description
1 polymer ?
#
loop_
_entity_poly.entity_id
_entity_poly.type
_entity_poly.pdbx_seq_one_letter_code
_entity_poly.pdbx_strand_id
1 'polypeptide(L)'
;MNFVIITHVQHIKEHNKYYGYAPYVREMNIWLKYVNQVTIVAPIEKTKLDNIHLAYQHKNLIFKEVPNFNLTNFSNSSRTLFKLPFIFLTIFLAMKKADHIHLRCPGNMGLIGCLVQILFPNIPKTAKYAGNWDPNAKQPSTYKLQKWILNNTFLTKNMKVLVYGEWDGSSKNIKPFFTATYSENKKETILPRSLKQKINFVFV
;
A
#
# COMPACT_ATOMS: atom_id res chain seq x y z
N MET A 1 -5.18 13.98 -14.30
CA MET A 1 -5.59 12.74 -13.61
C MET A 1 -5.40 12.95 -12.11
N ASN A 2 -6.48 12.76 -11.33
CA ASN A 2 -6.45 12.75 -9.86
C ASN A 2 -6.25 11.30 -9.39
N PHE A 3 -5.08 11.03 -8.81
CA PHE A 3 -4.67 9.69 -8.34
C PHE A 3 -4.91 9.58 -6.85
N VAL A 4 -5.76 8.67 -6.42
CA VAL A 4 -6.13 8.49 -5.01
C VAL A 4 -5.45 7.26 -4.45
N ILE A 5 -4.69 7.41 -3.37
CA ILE A 5 -3.98 6.36 -2.67
C ILE A 5 -4.65 6.09 -1.32
N ILE A 6 -5.03 4.84 -1.07
CA ILE A 6 -5.48 4.36 0.23
C ILE A 6 -4.39 3.46 0.81
N THR A 7 -3.82 3.84 1.93
CA THR A 7 -2.69 3.13 2.51
C THR A 7 -2.74 3.11 4.05
N HIS A 8 -2.21 2.05 4.65
CA HIS A 8 -2.02 1.95 6.09
C HIS A 8 -0.61 2.39 6.53
N VAL A 9 0.26 2.71 5.58
CA VAL A 9 1.60 3.24 5.89
C VAL A 9 1.43 4.50 6.73
N GLN A 10 2.11 4.53 7.87
CA GLN A 10 2.12 5.70 8.74
C GLN A 10 2.93 6.82 8.10
N HIS A 11 2.43 8.04 8.25
CA HIS A 11 3.05 9.22 7.68
C HIS A 11 3.41 10.22 8.78
N ILE A 12 4.45 10.98 8.53
CA ILE A 12 4.87 12.10 9.38
C ILE A 12 4.66 13.38 8.58
N LYS A 13 4.09 14.40 9.22
CA LYS A 13 3.97 15.72 8.64
C LYS A 13 5.00 16.66 9.28
N GLU A 14 5.91 17.19 8.48
CA GLU A 14 6.91 18.17 8.94
C GLU A 14 7.15 19.22 7.85
N HIS A 15 7.22 20.50 8.25
CA HIS A 15 7.46 21.65 7.34
C HIS A 15 6.62 21.63 6.06
N ASN A 16 5.32 21.38 6.18
CA ASN A 16 4.37 21.24 5.06
C ASN A 16 4.66 20.11 4.05
N LYS A 17 5.53 19.18 4.41
CA LYS A 17 5.81 17.96 3.64
C LYS A 17 5.28 16.74 4.37
N TYR A 18 4.95 15.71 3.60
CA TYR A 18 4.54 14.41 4.12
C TYR A 18 5.64 13.39 3.83
N TYR A 19 5.98 12.64 4.85
CA TYR A 19 7.01 11.61 4.81
C TYR A 19 6.37 10.27 5.14
N GLY A 20 6.91 9.20 4.59
CA GLY A 20 6.53 7.84 4.93
C GLY A 20 7.72 6.91 4.77
N TYR A 21 7.51 5.62 5.00
CA TYR A 21 8.54 4.61 4.86
C TYR A 21 9.23 4.67 3.48
N ALA A 22 10.55 4.87 3.46
CA ALA A 22 11.30 5.24 2.27
C ALA A 22 11.15 4.29 1.07
N PRO A 23 11.20 2.96 1.20
CA PRO A 23 10.98 2.07 0.07
C PRO A 23 9.62 2.25 -0.59
N TYR A 24 8.57 2.44 0.21
CA TYR A 24 7.22 2.69 -0.27
C TYR A 24 7.10 4.06 -0.96
N VAL A 25 7.58 5.13 -0.32
CA VAL A 25 7.49 6.48 -0.89
C VAL A 25 8.34 6.61 -2.16
N ARG A 26 9.49 5.93 -2.23
CA ARG A 26 10.33 5.89 -3.44
C ARG A 26 9.57 5.31 -4.63
N GLU A 27 8.86 4.21 -4.41
CA GLU A 27 7.99 3.62 -5.43
C GLU A 27 6.87 4.58 -5.84
N MET A 28 6.18 5.17 -4.86
CA MET A 28 5.10 6.12 -5.15
C MET A 28 5.61 7.35 -5.89
N ASN A 29 6.76 7.91 -5.54
CA ASN A 29 7.35 9.04 -6.24
C ASN A 29 7.65 8.76 -7.73
N ILE A 30 7.88 7.49 -8.11
CA ILE A 30 8.00 7.09 -9.52
C ILE A 30 6.63 7.18 -10.20
N TRP A 31 5.57 6.64 -9.60
CA TRP A 31 4.22 6.63 -10.16
C TRP A 31 3.64 8.05 -10.25
N LEU A 32 3.90 8.87 -9.24
CA LEU A 32 3.36 10.23 -9.14
C LEU A 32 3.93 11.21 -10.16
N LYS A 33 5.01 10.86 -10.87
CA LYS A 33 5.51 11.67 -12.00
C LYS A 33 4.52 11.81 -13.15
N TYR A 34 3.56 10.87 -13.26
CA TYR A 34 2.63 10.77 -14.39
C TYR A 34 1.21 11.22 -14.03
N VAL A 35 1.03 11.89 -12.89
CA VAL A 35 -0.28 12.33 -12.42
C VAL A 35 -0.30 13.85 -12.20
N ASN A 36 -1.48 14.48 -12.29
CA ASN A 36 -1.63 15.93 -12.11
C ASN A 36 -1.84 16.28 -10.63
N GLN A 37 -2.51 15.42 -9.90
CA GLN A 37 -2.84 15.58 -8.49
C GLN A 37 -2.83 14.23 -7.80
N VAL A 38 -2.38 14.20 -6.56
CA VAL A 38 -2.46 13.01 -5.72
C VAL A 38 -3.23 13.31 -4.44
N THR A 39 -4.15 12.41 -4.09
CA THR A 39 -4.84 12.43 -2.79
C THR A 39 -4.42 11.18 -2.01
N ILE A 40 -3.82 11.36 -0.84
CA ILE A 40 -3.42 10.26 0.04
C ILE A 40 -4.37 10.21 1.22
N VAL A 41 -4.96 9.04 1.46
CA VAL A 41 -5.77 8.76 2.67
C VAL A 41 -5.00 7.79 3.53
N ALA A 42 -4.48 8.26 4.65
CA ALA A 42 -3.59 7.49 5.52
C ALA A 42 -3.56 8.05 6.95
N PRO A 43 -3.08 7.25 7.93
CA PRO A 43 -2.80 7.75 9.27
C PRO A 43 -1.55 8.62 9.31
N ILE A 44 -1.55 9.59 10.25
CA ILE A 44 -0.38 10.38 10.63
C ILE A 44 0.11 9.92 12.01
N GLU A 45 1.41 9.80 12.14
CA GLU A 45 2.11 9.50 13.39
C GLU A 45 2.90 10.73 13.86
N LYS A 46 2.88 10.97 15.18
CA LYS A 46 3.62 12.07 15.81
C LYS A 46 4.99 11.58 16.32
N THR A 47 5.79 11.06 15.41
CA THR A 47 7.18 10.64 15.68
C THR A 47 8.15 11.58 14.98
N LYS A 48 9.43 11.56 15.42
CA LYS A 48 10.49 12.31 14.74
C LYS A 48 10.87 11.63 13.42
N LEU A 49 11.25 12.44 12.43
CA LEU A 49 11.86 11.92 11.20
C LEU A 49 13.17 11.23 11.51
N ASP A 50 13.44 10.16 10.80
CA ASP A 50 14.71 9.45 10.82
C ASP A 50 15.08 8.98 9.39
N ASN A 51 16.18 8.23 9.25
CA ASN A 51 16.74 7.81 7.96
C ASN A 51 15.88 6.82 7.19
N ILE A 52 14.85 6.23 7.81
CA ILE A 52 13.92 5.31 7.12
C ILE A 52 12.77 6.03 6.45
N HIS A 53 12.65 7.36 6.60
CA HIS A 53 11.58 8.16 6.04
C HIS A 53 12.02 8.92 4.79
N LEU A 54 11.12 9.05 3.83
CA LEU A 54 11.32 9.81 2.60
C LEU A 54 10.11 10.71 2.34
N ALA A 55 10.37 11.91 1.82
CA ALA A 55 9.32 12.85 1.44
C ALA A 55 8.68 12.47 0.10
N TYR A 56 7.37 12.69 -0.01
CA TYR A 56 6.71 12.75 -1.31
C TYR A 56 7.18 13.96 -2.11
N GLN A 57 7.39 13.77 -3.42
CA GLN A 57 7.95 14.78 -4.33
C GLN A 57 6.90 15.40 -5.26
N HIS A 58 5.62 15.23 -4.97
CA HIS A 58 4.56 15.75 -5.82
C HIS A 58 4.09 17.15 -5.37
N LYS A 59 3.98 18.11 -6.32
CA LYS A 59 3.61 19.50 -6.02
C LYS A 59 2.14 19.65 -5.57
N ASN A 60 1.24 18.90 -6.18
CA ASN A 60 -0.20 18.96 -5.91
C ASN A 60 -0.65 17.75 -5.06
N LEU A 61 -0.19 17.68 -3.82
CA LEU A 61 -0.50 16.62 -2.89
C LEU A 61 -1.56 17.09 -1.89
N ILE A 62 -2.68 16.36 -1.83
CA ILE A 62 -3.72 16.50 -0.82
C ILE A 62 -3.61 15.33 0.13
N PHE A 63 -3.45 15.58 1.42
CA PHE A 63 -3.42 14.55 2.43
C PHE A 63 -4.71 14.58 3.25
N LYS A 64 -5.38 13.43 3.34
CA LYS A 64 -6.55 13.21 4.17
C LYS A 64 -6.18 12.31 5.32
N GLU A 65 -5.96 12.90 6.47
CA GLU A 65 -5.66 12.16 7.68
C GLU A 65 -6.87 11.34 8.13
N VAL A 66 -6.60 10.11 8.50
CA VAL A 66 -7.54 9.23 9.18
C VAL A 66 -6.92 8.68 10.47
N PRO A 67 -7.74 8.45 11.50
CA PRO A 67 -7.21 7.89 12.74
C PRO A 67 -6.61 6.51 12.51
N ASN A 68 -5.47 6.25 13.16
CA ASN A 68 -4.92 4.90 13.21
C ASN A 68 -5.88 3.97 13.96
N PHE A 69 -6.07 2.75 13.45
CA PHE A 69 -6.92 1.74 14.04
C PHE A 69 -6.39 0.33 13.78
N ASN A 70 -6.69 -0.56 14.69
CA ASN A 70 -6.29 -1.96 14.59
C ASN A 70 -7.52 -2.85 14.80
N LEU A 71 -7.75 -3.77 13.87
CA LEU A 71 -8.83 -4.76 13.91
C LEU A 71 -8.41 -6.09 14.55
N THR A 72 -7.15 -6.24 14.96
CA THR A 72 -6.63 -7.49 15.50
C THR A 72 -6.90 -7.68 16.99
N ASN A 73 -7.17 -6.60 17.75
CA ASN A 73 -7.44 -6.65 19.20
C ASN A 73 -8.89 -6.25 19.51
N PHE A 74 -9.70 -7.22 19.90
CA PHE A 74 -11.10 -7.03 20.27
C PHE A 74 -11.32 -6.13 21.50
N SER A 75 -10.37 -6.03 22.42
CA SER A 75 -10.51 -5.22 23.65
C SER A 75 -10.54 -3.71 23.40
N ASN A 76 -10.05 -3.23 22.25
CA ASN A 76 -10.14 -1.83 21.84
C ASN A 76 -11.28 -1.56 20.85
N SER A 77 -12.19 -2.52 20.67
CA SER A 77 -13.18 -2.56 19.59
C SER A 77 -14.21 -1.45 19.63
N SER A 78 -14.65 -1.01 20.81
CA SER A 78 -15.69 0.02 20.89
C SER A 78 -15.21 1.36 20.31
N ARG A 79 -13.99 1.82 20.70
CA ARG A 79 -13.42 3.06 20.15
C ARG A 79 -13.09 2.96 18.67
N THR A 80 -12.69 1.78 18.21
CA THR A 80 -12.41 1.51 16.78
C THR A 80 -13.70 1.54 15.96
N LEU A 81 -14.79 0.97 16.49
CA LEU A 81 -16.07 0.93 15.80
C LEU A 81 -16.62 2.34 15.49
N PHE A 82 -16.46 3.30 16.42
CA PHE A 82 -16.85 4.70 16.19
C PHE A 82 -16.00 5.43 15.14
N LYS A 83 -14.76 4.96 14.87
CA LYS A 83 -13.89 5.53 13.85
C LYS A 83 -14.21 5.02 12.44
N LEU A 84 -14.74 3.81 12.33
CA LEU A 84 -14.97 3.15 11.02
C LEU A 84 -15.88 3.96 10.08
N PRO A 85 -17.04 4.53 10.52
CA PRO A 85 -17.88 5.33 9.63
C PRO A 85 -17.15 6.55 9.07
N PHE A 86 -16.36 7.24 9.90
CA PHE A 86 -15.55 8.37 9.45
C PHE A 86 -14.50 7.97 8.42
N ILE A 87 -13.78 6.86 8.68
CA ILE A 87 -12.75 6.35 7.76
C ILE A 87 -13.40 5.93 6.43
N PHE A 88 -14.52 5.18 6.50
CA PHE A 88 -15.27 4.76 5.33
C PHE A 88 -15.71 5.96 4.49
N LEU A 89 -16.32 6.97 5.11
CA LEU A 89 -16.79 8.17 4.44
C LEU A 89 -15.61 8.96 3.82
N THR A 90 -14.50 9.07 4.54
CA THR A 90 -13.30 9.76 4.03
C THR A 90 -12.74 9.07 2.78
N ILE A 91 -12.65 7.73 2.81
CA ILE A 91 -12.22 6.92 1.66
C ILE A 91 -13.21 7.05 0.51
N PHE A 92 -14.52 6.91 0.79
CA PHE A 92 -15.58 7.04 -0.21
C PHE A 92 -15.53 8.40 -0.93
N LEU A 93 -15.47 9.50 -0.16
CA LEU A 93 -15.41 10.85 -0.72
C LEU A 93 -14.10 11.11 -1.51
N ALA A 94 -13.00 10.47 -1.11
CA ALA A 94 -11.77 10.53 -1.89
C ALA A 94 -11.91 9.77 -3.21
N MET A 95 -12.38 8.52 -3.17
CA MET A 95 -12.57 7.69 -4.35
C MET A 95 -13.57 8.27 -5.34
N LYS A 96 -14.64 8.93 -4.85
CA LYS A 96 -15.65 9.60 -5.71
C LYS A 96 -15.04 10.68 -6.61
N LYS A 97 -13.92 11.28 -6.21
CA LYS A 97 -13.21 12.32 -6.98
C LYS A 97 -12.00 11.78 -7.76
N ALA A 98 -11.81 10.46 -7.76
CA ALA A 98 -10.64 9.85 -8.35
C ALA A 98 -10.83 9.56 -9.85
N ASP A 99 -9.80 9.82 -10.63
CA ASP A 99 -9.66 9.27 -11.98
C ASP A 99 -8.97 7.89 -11.94
N HIS A 100 -8.19 7.62 -10.89
CA HIS A 100 -7.55 6.34 -10.61
C HIS A 100 -7.45 6.09 -9.12
N ILE A 101 -7.76 4.86 -8.68
CA ILE A 101 -7.67 4.43 -7.29
C ILE A 101 -6.50 3.46 -7.12
N HIS A 102 -5.65 3.72 -6.14
CA HIS A 102 -4.58 2.81 -5.74
C HIS A 102 -4.74 2.34 -4.30
N LEU A 103 -4.77 1.02 -4.09
CA LEU A 103 -4.87 0.40 -2.77
C LEU A 103 -3.53 -0.22 -2.37
N ARG A 104 -3.05 0.11 -1.18
CA ARG A 104 -1.93 -0.60 -0.54
C ARG A 104 -2.47 -1.67 0.40
N CYS A 105 -2.25 -2.92 0.03
CA CYS A 105 -2.65 -4.12 0.77
C CYS A 105 -1.40 -4.95 1.14
N PRO A 106 -1.51 -5.86 2.12
CA PRO A 106 -2.60 -6.02 3.06
C PRO A 106 -2.57 -4.97 4.18
N GLY A 107 -3.66 -4.85 4.91
CA GLY A 107 -3.76 -3.98 6.09
C GLY A 107 -5.20 -3.51 6.32
N ASN A 108 -5.46 -2.93 7.48
CA ASN A 108 -6.81 -2.50 7.86
C ASN A 108 -7.38 -1.44 6.90
N MET A 109 -6.58 -0.44 6.52
CA MET A 109 -6.95 0.56 5.52
C MET A 109 -7.18 -0.08 4.15
N GLY A 110 -6.32 -1.03 3.76
CA GLY A 110 -6.46 -1.81 2.54
C GLY A 110 -7.77 -2.60 2.50
N LEU A 111 -8.20 -3.19 3.64
CA LEU A 111 -9.47 -3.91 3.73
C LEU A 111 -10.66 -2.97 3.51
N ILE A 112 -10.72 -1.82 4.19
CA ILE A 112 -11.79 -0.85 3.97
C ILE A 112 -11.75 -0.33 2.52
N GLY A 113 -10.56 -0.06 1.98
CA GLY A 113 -10.37 0.32 0.58
C GLY A 113 -10.90 -0.74 -0.38
N CYS A 114 -10.66 -2.03 -0.12
CA CYS A 114 -11.19 -3.15 -0.89
C CYS A 114 -12.72 -3.20 -0.89
N LEU A 115 -13.36 -2.88 0.23
CA LEU A 115 -14.82 -2.84 0.34
C LEU A 115 -15.40 -1.61 -0.40
N VAL A 116 -14.85 -0.42 -0.14
CA VAL A 116 -15.36 0.83 -0.73
C VAL A 116 -15.20 0.87 -2.24
N GLN A 117 -14.10 0.35 -2.79
CA GLN A 117 -13.84 0.36 -4.23
C GLN A 117 -14.88 -0.41 -5.07
N ILE A 118 -15.63 -1.32 -4.45
CA ILE A 118 -16.71 -2.06 -5.11
C ILE A 118 -17.79 -1.11 -5.64
N LEU A 119 -18.01 0.01 -4.94
CA LEU A 119 -18.97 1.04 -5.32
C LEU A 119 -18.54 1.88 -6.54
N PHE A 120 -17.31 1.69 -7.02
CA PHE A 120 -16.72 2.44 -8.14
C PHE A 120 -16.26 1.51 -9.26
N PRO A 121 -17.16 0.73 -9.90
CA PRO A 121 -16.78 -0.28 -10.87
C PRO A 121 -16.15 0.30 -12.15
N ASN A 122 -16.45 1.55 -12.50
CA ASN A 122 -16.01 2.18 -13.75
C ASN A 122 -14.67 2.91 -13.62
N ILE A 123 -14.19 3.19 -12.40
CA ILE A 123 -12.91 3.84 -12.19
C ILE A 123 -11.77 2.83 -12.36
N PRO A 124 -10.73 3.12 -13.15
CA PRO A 124 -9.51 2.31 -13.21
C PRO A 124 -8.85 2.18 -11.84
N LYS A 125 -8.41 0.98 -11.50
CA LYS A 125 -7.86 0.69 -10.19
C LYS A 125 -6.58 -0.15 -10.25
N THR A 126 -5.72 0.08 -9.28
CA THR A 126 -4.61 -0.82 -8.95
C THR A 126 -4.64 -1.16 -7.47
N ALA A 127 -4.29 -2.38 -7.13
CA ALA A 127 -4.01 -2.76 -5.76
C ALA A 127 -2.63 -3.39 -5.71
N LYS A 128 -1.74 -2.94 -4.81
CA LYS A 128 -0.50 -3.64 -4.56
C LYS A 128 -0.62 -4.41 -3.26
N TYR A 129 -0.58 -5.73 -3.36
CA TYR A 129 -0.53 -6.62 -2.22
C TYR A 129 0.94 -6.88 -1.85
N ALA A 130 1.45 -6.12 -0.91
CA ALA A 130 2.86 -6.16 -0.49
C ALA A 130 3.15 -7.21 0.59
N GLY A 131 2.28 -8.19 0.76
CA GLY A 131 2.46 -9.34 1.63
C GLY A 131 2.61 -10.63 0.83
N ASN A 132 2.68 -11.74 1.55
CA ASN A 132 2.73 -13.05 0.92
C ASN A 132 1.38 -13.38 0.25
N TRP A 133 1.40 -13.62 -1.08
CA TRP A 133 0.20 -13.99 -1.83
C TRP A 133 -0.06 -15.50 -1.85
N ASP A 134 0.89 -16.33 -1.38
CA ASP A 134 0.73 -17.79 -1.33
C ASP A 134 -0.63 -18.18 -0.73
N PRO A 135 -1.47 -18.93 -1.47
CA PRO A 135 -2.79 -19.37 -0.98
C PRO A 135 -2.69 -20.28 0.26
N ASN A 136 -1.58 -21.00 0.41
CA ASN A 136 -1.35 -21.94 1.52
C ASN A 136 -0.75 -21.26 2.77
N ALA A 137 -0.32 -20.00 2.67
CA ALA A 137 0.27 -19.31 3.80
C ALA A 137 -0.73 -19.08 4.93
N LYS A 138 -0.30 -19.36 6.17
CA LYS A 138 -1.07 -19.01 7.36
C LYS A 138 -1.14 -17.47 7.49
N GLN A 139 -2.32 -16.92 7.40
CA GLN A 139 -2.55 -15.47 7.45
C GLN A 139 -3.79 -15.13 8.29
N PRO A 140 -3.84 -13.91 8.87
CA PRO A 140 -5.03 -13.41 9.56
C PRO A 140 -6.28 -13.45 8.66
N SER A 141 -7.46 -13.66 9.27
CA SER A 141 -8.72 -13.72 8.52
C SER A 141 -9.00 -12.47 7.69
N THR A 142 -8.61 -11.28 8.18
CA THR A 142 -8.73 -10.01 7.46
C THR A 142 -7.88 -9.99 6.18
N TYR A 143 -6.71 -10.64 6.18
CA TYR A 143 -5.84 -10.74 4.99
C TYR A 143 -6.40 -11.76 4.00
N LYS A 144 -6.92 -12.88 4.49
CA LYS A 144 -7.62 -13.86 3.65
C LYS A 144 -8.83 -13.24 2.95
N LEU A 145 -9.62 -12.43 3.67
CA LEU A 145 -10.75 -11.70 3.10
C LEU A 145 -10.28 -10.71 2.02
N GLN A 146 -9.22 -9.96 2.25
CA GLN A 146 -8.66 -9.06 1.25
C GLN A 146 -8.22 -9.81 -0.01
N LYS A 147 -7.50 -10.93 0.14
CA LYS A 147 -7.09 -11.79 -0.99
C LYS A 147 -8.31 -12.31 -1.76
N TRP A 148 -9.34 -12.77 -1.06
CA TRP A 148 -10.56 -13.25 -1.68
C TRP A 148 -11.26 -12.15 -2.50
N ILE A 149 -11.42 -10.93 -1.93
CA ILE A 149 -11.99 -9.79 -2.67
C ILE A 149 -11.13 -9.46 -3.89
N LEU A 150 -9.81 -9.35 -3.71
CA LEU A 150 -8.88 -8.97 -4.77
C LEU A 150 -8.80 -10.00 -5.90
N ASN A 151 -8.97 -11.28 -5.58
CA ASN A 151 -9.02 -12.38 -6.56
C ASN A 151 -10.39 -12.52 -7.25
N ASN A 152 -11.39 -11.74 -6.84
CA ASN A 152 -12.74 -11.77 -7.43
C ASN A 152 -12.89 -10.65 -8.47
N THR A 153 -12.90 -11.01 -9.75
CA THR A 153 -12.98 -10.05 -10.88
C THR A 153 -14.33 -9.34 -10.99
N PHE A 154 -15.39 -9.88 -10.39
CA PHE A 154 -16.70 -9.21 -10.33
C PHE A 154 -16.69 -8.07 -9.32
N LEU A 155 -16.10 -8.29 -8.13
CA LEU A 155 -15.97 -7.28 -7.08
C LEU A 155 -14.90 -6.23 -7.41
N THR A 156 -13.91 -6.57 -8.23
CA THR A 156 -12.77 -5.73 -8.59
C THR A 156 -12.76 -5.35 -10.07
N LYS A 157 -13.92 -4.93 -10.60
CA LYS A 157 -14.00 -4.44 -11.98
C LYS A 157 -12.98 -3.32 -12.22
N ASN A 158 -12.32 -3.36 -13.40
CA ASN A 158 -11.29 -2.41 -13.83
C ASN A 158 -10.08 -2.31 -12.86
N MET A 159 -9.75 -3.40 -12.13
CA MET A 159 -8.61 -3.44 -11.22
C MET A 159 -7.52 -4.39 -11.72
N LYS A 160 -6.27 -3.94 -11.62
CA LYS A 160 -5.07 -4.79 -11.68
C LYS A 160 -4.51 -4.94 -10.28
N VAL A 161 -4.30 -6.18 -9.85
CA VAL A 161 -3.73 -6.50 -8.54
C VAL A 161 -2.30 -6.97 -8.73
N LEU A 162 -1.37 -6.25 -8.14
CA LEU A 162 0.06 -6.46 -8.23
C LEU A 162 0.53 -7.30 -7.02
N VAL A 163 1.13 -8.44 -7.27
CA VAL A 163 1.57 -9.39 -6.24
C VAL A 163 3.01 -9.82 -6.48
N TYR A 164 3.70 -10.23 -5.44
CA TYR A 164 5.03 -10.82 -5.58
C TYR A 164 4.90 -12.28 -6.02
N GLY A 165 5.62 -12.65 -7.08
CA GLY A 165 5.62 -14.00 -7.65
C GLY A 165 4.42 -14.31 -8.55
N GLU A 166 4.46 -15.50 -9.13
CA GLU A 166 3.39 -16.09 -9.94
C GLU A 166 2.73 -17.20 -9.13
N TRP A 167 1.40 -17.27 -9.18
CA TRP A 167 0.63 -18.18 -8.34
C TRP A 167 -0.47 -18.84 -9.13
N ASP A 168 -0.51 -20.17 -9.07
CA ASP A 168 -1.57 -20.97 -9.69
C ASP A 168 -2.95 -20.65 -9.08
N GLY A 169 -4.00 -20.76 -9.88
CA GLY A 169 -5.37 -20.45 -9.47
C GLY A 169 -5.67 -18.96 -9.29
N SER A 170 -4.73 -18.08 -9.63
CA SER A 170 -4.96 -16.64 -9.60
C SER A 170 -5.88 -16.19 -10.73
N SER A 171 -6.79 -15.25 -10.45
CA SER A 171 -7.68 -14.66 -11.46
C SER A 171 -6.91 -13.75 -12.44
N LYS A 172 -7.51 -13.48 -13.59
CA LYS A 172 -6.88 -12.73 -14.71
C LYS A 172 -6.41 -11.32 -14.35
N ASN A 173 -6.95 -10.70 -13.30
CA ASN A 173 -6.57 -9.37 -12.82
C ASN A 173 -5.33 -9.39 -11.92
N ILE A 174 -4.90 -10.55 -11.41
CA ILE A 174 -3.66 -10.70 -10.64
C ILE A 174 -2.47 -10.65 -11.59
N LYS A 175 -1.48 -9.83 -11.26
CA LYS A 175 -0.29 -9.63 -12.09
C LYS A 175 0.96 -9.73 -11.22
N PRO A 176 1.97 -10.51 -11.64
CA PRO A 176 3.27 -10.52 -10.96
C PRO A 176 3.91 -9.13 -11.07
N PHE A 177 4.53 -8.70 -10.00
CA PHE A 177 5.13 -7.38 -9.91
C PHE A 177 6.37 -7.39 -9.02
N PHE A 178 7.45 -6.88 -9.53
CA PHE A 178 8.70 -6.69 -8.81
C PHE A 178 8.94 -5.22 -8.50
N THR A 179 9.45 -4.95 -7.29
CA THR A 179 9.89 -3.60 -6.92
C THR A 179 11.37 -3.66 -6.56
N ALA A 180 12.20 -2.90 -7.27
CA ALA A 180 13.56 -2.63 -6.85
C ALA A 180 13.57 -1.42 -5.91
N THR A 181 14.34 -1.51 -4.82
CA THR A 181 14.52 -0.42 -3.84
C THR A 181 15.79 0.39 -4.08
N TYR A 182 16.57 0.02 -5.09
CA TYR A 182 17.82 0.67 -5.49
C TYR A 182 17.76 1.07 -6.97
N SER A 183 18.55 2.07 -7.35
CA SER A 183 18.71 2.50 -8.74
C SER A 183 19.91 1.81 -9.39
N GLU A 184 19.90 1.67 -10.73
CA GLU A 184 21.02 1.13 -11.50
C GLU A 184 22.36 1.79 -11.14
N ASN A 185 22.37 3.09 -10.88
CA ASN A 185 23.58 3.85 -10.51
C ASN A 185 24.17 3.45 -9.14
N LYS A 186 23.49 2.61 -8.37
CA LYS A 186 23.96 2.08 -7.09
C LYS A 186 24.46 0.64 -7.19
N LYS A 187 24.51 0.08 -8.40
CA LYS A 187 25.13 -1.22 -8.62
C LYS A 187 26.63 -1.08 -8.45
N GLU A 188 27.16 -1.73 -7.42
CA GLU A 188 28.59 -1.89 -7.25
C GLU A 188 29.06 -3.16 -7.96
N THR A 189 30.27 -3.11 -8.55
CA THR A 189 30.88 -4.29 -9.13
C THR A 189 31.19 -5.28 -8.02
N ILE A 190 30.59 -6.47 -8.09
CA ILE A 190 30.85 -7.53 -7.13
C ILE A 190 32.24 -8.08 -7.41
N LEU A 191 33.20 -7.81 -6.53
CA LEU A 191 34.53 -8.43 -6.59
C LEU A 191 34.45 -9.88 -6.13
N PRO A 192 35.10 -10.80 -6.84
CA PRO A 192 35.15 -12.21 -6.41
C PRO A 192 35.78 -12.31 -5.03
N ARG A 193 35.08 -12.95 -4.10
CA ARG A 193 35.61 -13.20 -2.75
C ARG A 193 36.19 -14.60 -2.66
N SER A 194 37.39 -14.71 -2.10
CA SER A 194 37.96 -16.02 -1.75
C SER A 194 37.26 -16.55 -0.49
N LEU A 195 36.43 -17.56 -0.61
CA LEU A 195 35.69 -18.20 0.47
C LEU A 195 36.57 -19.30 1.16
N LYS A 196 37.74 -18.92 1.61
CA LYS A 196 38.65 -19.85 2.32
C LYS A 196 38.30 -20.06 3.80
N GLN A 197 37.35 -19.33 4.33
CA GLN A 197 36.91 -19.39 5.72
C GLN A 197 35.46 -19.84 5.86
N LYS A 198 35.05 -20.18 7.10
CA LYS A 198 33.67 -20.56 7.43
C LYS A 198 32.71 -19.46 7.02
N ILE A 199 31.70 -19.82 6.24
CA ILE A 199 30.67 -18.89 5.79
C ILE A 199 29.61 -18.78 6.88
N ASN A 200 29.37 -17.57 7.38
CA ASN A 200 28.28 -17.26 8.29
C ASN A 200 27.13 -16.60 7.51
N PHE A 201 25.93 -17.19 7.58
CA PHE A 201 24.72 -16.59 7.02
C PHE A 201 24.01 -15.81 8.13
N VAL A 202 23.68 -14.56 7.86
CA VAL A 202 22.86 -13.73 8.73
C VAL A 202 21.54 -13.49 8.00
N PHE A 203 20.46 -13.87 8.65
CA PHE A 203 19.09 -13.52 8.19
C PHE A 203 18.65 -12.28 8.99
N VAL A 204 18.25 -11.25 8.26
CA VAL A 204 17.76 -9.97 8.81
C VAL A 204 16.26 -9.86 8.57
#